data_2410153078d6147fb59c2ee7f8f11f77
#
_entry.id   2410153078d6147fb59c2ee7f8f11f77
#
_cell.length_a   1.000
_cell.length_b   1.000
_cell.length_c   1.000
_cell.angle_alpha   90.00
_cell.angle_beta   90.00
_cell.angle_gamma   90.00
#
_symmetry.space_group_name_H-M   'P 1'
#
loop_
_entity.id
_entity.type
_entity.pdbx_description
1 polymer ?
#
loop_
_entity_poly.entity_id
_entity_poly.type
_entity_poly.pdbx_seq_one_letter_code
_entity_poly.pdbx_strand_id
1 'polypeptide(L)'
;KDNHELKEAFTGRGIVINSDFLNDLDIDSAKQKIISEIERKNIGKKKTLYRLKDWGVSRQRYWGCPIPMIYLEDGSVVPVDKSELPIVLPDDIDLTSQGNPLDAHPTWKITKQKSTGKKAVRETDTLDTFVDSSWYFLRFCSPNHKESPFDAKQINYWMPVDQYVGGVEHAILHLLYSRFFTKGINGFNKDINISEPFKNLFTQGMVCHETYKDKNGNWLYPDEIEKTG
;
A
#
# COMPACT_ATOMS: atom_id res chain seq x y z
N LYS A 1 44.08 18.12 -9.08
CA LYS A 1 43.68 19.25 -8.19
C LYS A 1 43.20 20.36 -9.10
N ASP A 2 42.02 20.21 -9.68
CA ASP A 2 41.47 21.28 -10.51
C ASP A 2 40.64 22.17 -9.58
N ASN A 3 41.11 23.41 -9.45
CA ASN A 3 40.39 24.49 -8.78
C ASN A 3 39.23 24.95 -9.67
N HIS A 4 38.29 24.07 -9.97
CA HIS A 4 37.04 24.45 -10.61
C HIS A 4 36.11 25.03 -9.54
N GLU A 5 35.76 26.29 -9.71
CA GLU A 5 34.68 26.93 -8.95
C GLU A 5 33.40 26.12 -9.16
N LEU A 6 32.90 25.45 -8.11
CA LEU A 6 31.67 24.66 -8.18
C LEU A 6 30.49 25.60 -8.42
N LYS A 7 29.90 25.56 -9.61
CA LYS A 7 28.68 26.31 -9.95
C LYS A 7 27.40 25.71 -9.35
N GLU A 8 27.49 24.46 -8.93
CA GLU A 8 26.40 23.71 -8.31
C GLU A 8 26.92 22.73 -7.26
N ALA A 9 26.02 22.20 -6.41
CA ALA A 9 26.40 21.25 -5.37
C ALA A 9 26.92 19.93 -5.99
N PHE A 10 28.11 19.51 -5.58
CA PHE A 10 28.67 18.23 -5.97
C PHE A 10 27.99 17.08 -5.21
N THR A 11 27.33 16.19 -5.92
CA THR A 11 26.58 15.06 -5.35
C THR A 11 27.26 13.70 -5.54
N GLY A 12 28.44 13.67 -6.17
CA GLY A 12 29.22 12.46 -6.44
C GLY A 12 30.04 11.97 -5.25
N ARG A 13 30.82 10.93 -5.48
CA ARG A 13 31.82 10.44 -4.51
C ARG A 13 33.06 11.32 -4.54
N GLY A 14 33.66 11.62 -3.38
CA GLY A 14 34.84 12.46 -3.30
C GLY A 14 35.42 12.48 -1.89
N ILE A 15 36.54 13.20 -1.77
CA ILE A 15 37.19 13.50 -0.49
C ILE A 15 36.90 14.96 -0.15
N VAL A 16 36.55 15.21 1.08
CA VAL A 16 36.21 16.53 1.60
C VAL A 16 37.48 17.35 1.73
N ILE A 17 37.45 18.60 1.23
CA ILE A 17 38.54 19.57 1.31
C ILE A 17 38.00 20.93 1.80
N ASN A 18 38.85 21.80 2.30
CA ASN A 18 38.51 23.13 2.80
C ASN A 18 37.39 23.14 3.85
N SER A 19 37.32 22.11 4.70
CA SER A 19 36.23 21.87 5.65
C SER A 19 36.75 21.56 7.05
N ASP A 20 37.90 22.14 7.42
CA ASP A 20 38.51 22.02 8.75
C ASP A 20 38.64 20.58 9.21
N PHE A 21 38.03 20.21 10.32
CA PHE A 21 38.12 18.87 10.92
C PHE A 21 37.53 17.74 10.06
N LEU A 22 36.87 18.06 8.95
CA LEU A 22 36.32 17.10 7.99
C LEU A 22 37.25 16.84 6.80
N ASN A 23 38.36 17.58 6.68
CA ASN A 23 39.31 17.40 5.58
C ASN A 23 39.81 15.95 5.52
N ASP A 24 40.11 15.51 4.31
CA ASP A 24 40.65 14.18 3.96
C ASP A 24 39.72 13.00 4.26
N LEU A 25 38.51 13.25 4.69
CA LEU A 25 37.47 12.21 4.87
C LEU A 25 36.70 11.97 3.58
N ASP A 26 36.29 10.71 3.37
CA ASP A 26 35.25 10.41 2.40
C ASP A 26 33.90 10.99 2.85
N ILE A 27 32.94 11.09 1.92
CA ILE A 27 31.65 11.76 2.19
C ILE A 27 30.87 11.09 3.32
N ASP A 28 30.89 9.75 3.43
CA ASP A 28 30.12 9.05 4.44
C ASP A 28 30.72 9.22 5.83
N SER A 29 32.04 9.12 5.92
CA SER A 29 32.79 9.42 7.14
C SER A 29 32.63 10.87 7.58
N ALA A 30 32.67 11.81 6.64
CA ALA A 30 32.45 13.23 6.93
C ALA A 30 31.03 13.50 7.45
N LYS A 31 30.00 12.89 6.86
CA LYS A 31 28.60 12.97 7.34
C LYS A 31 28.46 12.44 8.76
N GLN A 32 29.04 11.30 9.07
CA GLN A 32 28.98 10.75 10.42
C GLN A 32 29.68 11.66 11.44
N LYS A 33 30.86 12.16 11.09
CA LYS A 33 31.64 13.05 11.95
C LYS A 33 30.94 14.37 12.24
N ILE A 34 30.36 15.01 11.21
CA ILE A 34 29.63 16.27 11.42
C ILE A 34 28.35 16.06 12.25
N ILE A 35 27.64 14.95 12.05
CA ILE A 35 26.46 14.60 12.85
C ILE A 35 26.87 14.45 14.32
N SER A 36 27.91 13.70 14.61
CA SER A 36 28.43 13.51 15.97
C SER A 36 28.83 14.83 16.63
N GLU A 37 29.43 15.73 15.86
CA GLU A 37 29.81 17.08 16.37
C GLU A 37 28.58 17.95 16.67
N ILE A 38 27.53 17.89 15.83
CA ILE A 38 26.27 18.59 16.02
C ILE A 38 25.57 18.08 17.30
N GLU A 39 25.57 16.75 17.49
CA GLU A 39 25.00 16.13 18.70
C GLU A 39 25.80 16.49 19.94
N ARG A 40 27.15 16.47 19.88
CA ARG A 40 28.03 16.85 20.96
C ARG A 40 27.80 18.31 21.41
N LYS A 41 27.57 19.21 20.45
CA LYS A 41 27.26 20.63 20.71
C LYS A 41 25.80 20.86 21.13
N ASN A 42 24.99 19.83 21.13
CA ASN A 42 23.55 19.91 21.44
C ASN A 42 22.75 20.92 20.61
N ILE A 43 23.17 21.11 19.32
CA ILE A 43 22.50 22.01 18.34
C ILE A 43 21.68 21.26 17.32
N GLY A 44 21.64 19.91 17.37
CA GLY A 44 20.83 19.06 16.51
C GLY A 44 20.99 17.60 16.84
N LYS A 45 20.30 16.74 16.11
CA LYS A 45 20.36 15.28 16.27
C LYS A 45 20.23 14.58 14.93
N LYS A 46 20.80 13.37 14.81
CA LYS A 46 20.60 12.50 13.66
C LYS A 46 19.13 12.16 13.51
N LYS A 47 18.59 12.28 12.29
CA LYS A 47 17.25 11.87 11.94
C LYS A 47 17.27 11.09 10.63
N THR A 48 16.69 9.90 10.65
CA THR A 48 16.44 9.13 9.43
C THR A 48 15.08 9.52 8.87
N LEU A 49 15.05 9.93 7.61
CA LEU A 49 13.81 10.22 6.87
C LEU A 49 13.62 9.14 5.81
N TYR A 50 12.45 8.53 5.83
CA TYR A 50 12.06 7.58 4.80
C TYR A 50 11.42 8.34 3.63
N ARG A 51 11.85 8.05 2.40
CA ARG A 51 11.29 8.63 1.17
C ARG A 51 10.15 7.77 0.63
N LEU A 52 9.31 7.29 1.50
CA LEU A 52 8.12 6.54 1.15
C LEU A 52 6.93 7.50 1.12
N LYS A 53 6.14 7.46 0.04
CA LYS A 53 4.88 8.22 -0.04
C LYS A 53 3.81 7.47 0.71
N ASP A 54 2.85 8.23 1.27
CA ASP A 54 1.68 7.64 1.89
C ASP A 54 0.86 6.84 0.87
N TRP A 55 0.32 5.72 1.31
CA TRP A 55 -0.60 4.94 0.52
C TRP A 55 -2.02 5.45 0.77
N GLY A 56 -2.56 6.22 -0.18
CA GLY A 56 -3.96 6.59 -0.18
C GLY A 56 -4.83 5.37 -0.47
N VAL A 57 -5.57 4.89 0.51
CA VAL A 57 -6.34 3.62 0.41
C VAL A 57 -7.76 3.82 -0.10
N SER A 58 -8.23 5.05 -0.21
CA SER A 58 -9.60 5.42 -0.56
C SER A 58 -9.80 5.50 -2.07
N ARG A 59 -10.88 4.92 -2.60
CA ARG A 59 -11.22 4.90 -4.02
C ARG A 59 -12.68 5.27 -4.25
N GLN A 60 -12.92 6.16 -5.20
CA GLN A 60 -14.23 6.60 -5.65
C GLN A 60 -14.79 5.62 -6.69
N ARG A 61 -15.06 4.39 -6.25
CA ARG A 61 -15.60 3.34 -7.12
C ARG A 61 -16.41 2.31 -6.34
N TYR A 62 -17.29 1.61 -7.03
CA TYR A 62 -18.13 0.57 -6.42
C TYR A 62 -17.33 -0.65 -6.00
N TRP A 63 -16.41 -1.14 -6.85
CA TRP A 63 -15.68 -2.35 -6.59
C TRP A 63 -14.56 -2.14 -5.55
N GLY A 64 -14.72 -2.74 -4.40
CA GLY A 64 -13.80 -2.69 -3.28
C GLY A 64 -14.51 -2.96 -1.95
N CYS A 65 -13.74 -3.15 -0.88
CA CYS A 65 -14.29 -3.28 0.47
C CYS A 65 -14.79 -1.90 0.96
N PRO A 66 -16.04 -1.77 1.44
CA PRO A 66 -16.52 -0.53 2.02
C PRO A 66 -15.69 -0.09 3.22
N ILE A 67 -15.45 1.20 3.34
CA ILE A 67 -14.75 1.78 4.49
C ILE A 67 -15.76 1.96 5.64
N PRO A 68 -15.58 1.33 6.81
CA PRO A 68 -16.56 1.29 7.88
C PRO A 68 -16.57 2.57 8.74
N MET A 69 -16.74 3.73 8.09
CA MET A 69 -16.78 5.04 8.72
C MET A 69 -18.09 5.76 8.40
N ILE A 70 -18.50 6.62 9.31
CA ILE A 70 -19.69 7.50 9.15
C ILE A 70 -19.35 8.92 9.55
N TYR A 71 -19.99 9.88 8.90
CA TYR A 71 -19.88 11.30 9.11
C TYR A 71 -21.13 11.82 9.83
N LEU A 72 -20.95 12.44 10.96
CA LEU A 72 -22.04 13.06 11.73
C LEU A 72 -22.30 14.50 11.26
N GLU A 73 -23.47 15.03 11.62
CA GLU A 73 -23.88 16.40 11.25
C GLU A 73 -22.95 17.49 11.81
N ASP A 74 -22.25 17.21 12.91
CA ASP A 74 -21.27 18.12 13.51
C ASP A 74 -19.88 18.06 12.83
N GLY A 75 -19.75 17.30 11.74
CA GLY A 75 -18.50 17.10 11.01
C GLY A 75 -17.56 16.07 11.61
N SER A 76 -17.92 15.43 12.72
CA SER A 76 -17.10 14.37 13.30
C SER A 76 -17.19 13.07 12.47
N VAL A 77 -16.05 12.37 12.37
CA VAL A 77 -15.94 11.09 11.66
C VAL A 77 -15.73 10.00 12.69
N VAL A 78 -16.58 9.01 12.69
CA VAL A 78 -16.55 7.91 13.67
C VAL A 78 -16.66 6.56 13.00
N PRO A 79 -16.12 5.48 13.58
CA PRO A 79 -16.31 4.14 13.03
C PRO A 79 -17.75 3.68 13.19
N VAL A 80 -18.19 2.82 12.26
CA VAL A 80 -19.45 2.09 12.37
C VAL A 80 -19.39 1.15 13.59
N ASP A 81 -20.51 0.97 14.28
CA ASP A 81 -20.60 0.02 15.39
C ASP A 81 -20.27 -1.40 14.91
N LYS A 82 -19.49 -2.15 15.71
CA LYS A 82 -19.07 -3.51 15.35
C LYS A 82 -20.24 -4.46 15.05
N SER A 83 -21.39 -4.23 15.66
CA SER A 83 -22.61 -5.02 15.45
C SER A 83 -23.31 -4.73 14.11
N GLU A 84 -22.87 -3.71 13.39
CA GLU A 84 -23.36 -3.38 12.04
C GLU A 84 -22.42 -3.88 10.93
N LEU A 85 -21.35 -4.55 11.29
CA LEU A 85 -20.43 -5.18 10.34
C LEU A 85 -20.92 -6.58 9.92
N PRO A 86 -20.69 -7.00 8.69
CA PRO A 86 -20.03 -6.25 7.60
C PRO A 86 -20.94 -5.20 6.97
N ILE A 87 -20.36 -4.11 6.47
CA ILE A 87 -21.07 -3.19 5.59
C ILE A 87 -21.18 -3.84 4.22
N VAL A 88 -22.41 -4.03 3.76
CA VAL A 88 -22.69 -4.68 2.48
C VAL A 88 -22.94 -3.61 1.42
N LEU A 89 -22.34 -3.78 0.24
CA LEU A 89 -22.61 -2.95 -0.93
C LEU A 89 -24.02 -3.17 -1.45
N PRO A 90 -24.69 -2.14 -2.00
CA PRO A 90 -26.02 -2.29 -2.59
C PRO A 90 -25.96 -3.06 -3.91
N ASP A 91 -26.93 -3.93 -4.17
CA ASP A 91 -27.02 -4.69 -5.42
C ASP A 91 -27.69 -3.89 -6.56
N ASP A 92 -28.41 -2.82 -6.22
CA ASP A 92 -29.19 -1.98 -7.14
C ASP A 92 -28.42 -0.71 -7.54
N ILE A 93 -27.10 -0.82 -7.76
CA ILE A 93 -26.23 0.29 -8.11
C ILE A 93 -26.28 0.62 -9.61
N ASP A 94 -26.36 1.89 -9.94
CA ASP A 94 -26.16 2.38 -11.30
C ASP A 94 -24.67 2.66 -11.57
N LEU A 95 -24.03 1.77 -12.33
CA LEU A 95 -22.62 1.91 -12.72
C LEU A 95 -22.40 2.84 -13.93
N THR A 96 -23.48 3.35 -14.55
CA THR A 96 -23.39 4.29 -15.68
C THR A 96 -23.31 5.75 -15.23
N SER A 97 -23.57 6.01 -13.95
CA SER A 97 -23.49 7.35 -13.37
C SER A 97 -22.06 7.92 -13.40
N GLN A 98 -21.95 9.23 -13.66
CA GLN A 98 -20.64 9.90 -13.54
C GLN A 98 -20.27 10.08 -12.06
N GLY A 99 -18.99 9.91 -11.74
CA GLY A 99 -18.47 10.08 -10.40
C GLY A 99 -18.50 8.81 -9.56
N ASN A 100 -18.62 8.97 -8.23
CA ASN A 100 -18.69 7.83 -7.32
C ASN A 100 -20.10 7.21 -7.29
N PRO A 101 -20.29 5.97 -7.77
CA PRO A 101 -21.61 5.34 -7.83
C PRO A 101 -22.30 5.21 -6.47
N LEU A 102 -21.53 4.94 -5.40
CA LEU A 102 -22.06 4.83 -4.04
C LEU A 102 -22.53 6.17 -3.48
N ASP A 103 -21.88 7.26 -3.84
CA ASP A 103 -22.32 8.60 -3.46
C ASP A 103 -23.60 9.01 -4.21
N ALA A 104 -23.72 8.60 -5.46
CA ALA A 104 -24.91 8.81 -6.27
C ALA A 104 -26.12 7.97 -5.83
N HIS A 105 -25.89 6.87 -5.06
CA HIS A 105 -26.96 5.99 -4.63
C HIS A 105 -27.97 6.71 -3.70
N PRO A 106 -29.29 6.60 -3.94
CA PRO A 106 -30.27 7.45 -3.27
C PRO A 106 -30.40 7.21 -1.76
N THR A 107 -30.16 6.00 -1.29
CA THR A 107 -30.44 5.61 0.10
C THR A 107 -29.27 4.99 0.85
N TRP A 108 -28.37 4.29 0.17
CA TRP A 108 -27.32 3.47 0.82
C TRP A 108 -26.42 4.26 1.77
N LYS A 109 -26.08 5.49 1.41
CA LYS A 109 -25.23 6.35 2.26
C LYS A 109 -25.93 6.90 3.49
N ILE A 110 -27.26 6.87 3.53
CA ILE A 110 -28.04 7.45 4.64
C ILE A 110 -28.08 6.45 5.79
N THR A 111 -27.63 6.87 6.96
CA THR A 111 -27.55 6.01 8.15
C THR A 111 -27.74 6.80 9.44
N LYS A 112 -27.56 6.13 10.57
CA LYS A 112 -27.52 6.73 11.90
C LYS A 112 -26.40 6.10 12.71
N GLN A 113 -25.79 6.88 13.59
CA GLN A 113 -24.88 6.34 14.57
C GLN A 113 -25.67 5.49 15.57
N LYS A 114 -25.39 4.19 15.65
CA LYS A 114 -26.16 3.23 16.45
C LYS A 114 -26.17 3.57 17.95
N SER A 115 -25.03 3.99 18.49
CA SER A 115 -24.89 4.30 19.92
C SER A 115 -25.67 5.54 20.39
N THR A 116 -25.90 6.52 19.50
CA THR A 116 -26.54 7.80 19.86
C THR A 116 -27.86 8.05 19.12
N GLY A 117 -28.17 7.31 18.06
CA GLY A 117 -29.31 7.56 17.18
C GLY A 117 -29.19 8.79 16.28
N LYS A 118 -28.06 9.53 16.35
CA LYS A 118 -27.82 10.72 15.51
C LYS A 118 -27.79 10.33 14.03
N LYS A 119 -28.32 11.23 13.20
CA LYS A 119 -28.21 11.09 11.73
C LYS A 119 -26.74 11.11 11.31
N ALA A 120 -26.41 10.29 10.33
CA ALA A 120 -25.09 10.18 9.78
C ALA A 120 -25.11 9.83 8.29
N VAL A 121 -23.99 10.03 7.62
CA VAL A 121 -23.75 9.62 6.24
C VAL A 121 -22.62 8.61 6.23
N ARG A 122 -22.78 7.49 5.52
CA ARG A 122 -21.70 6.50 5.33
C ARG A 122 -20.61 7.08 4.47
N GLU A 123 -19.39 6.63 4.71
CA GLU A 123 -18.33 6.77 3.73
C GLU A 123 -18.72 6.05 2.44
N THR A 124 -18.60 6.74 1.32
CA THR A 124 -18.97 6.23 0.00
C THR A 124 -17.78 5.74 -0.82
N ASP A 125 -16.57 6.02 -0.38
CA ASP A 125 -15.38 5.44 -0.96
C ASP A 125 -15.23 3.98 -0.52
N THR A 126 -14.61 3.19 -1.38
CA THR A 126 -14.18 1.82 -1.07
C THR A 126 -12.67 1.77 -0.88
N LEU A 127 -12.19 0.75 -0.21
CA LEU A 127 -10.75 0.51 -0.07
C LEU A 127 -10.15 0.10 -1.42
N ASP A 128 -8.93 0.52 -1.66
CA ASP A 128 -8.10 0.00 -2.73
C ASP A 128 -8.06 -1.53 -2.66
N THR A 129 -8.24 -2.21 -3.79
CA THR A 129 -8.24 -3.67 -3.87
C THR A 129 -6.92 -4.31 -3.39
N PHE A 130 -5.82 -3.55 -3.39
CA PHE A 130 -4.58 -3.99 -2.76
C PHE A 130 -4.68 -4.17 -1.24
N VAL A 131 -5.66 -3.54 -0.58
CA VAL A 131 -5.91 -3.79 0.85
C VAL A 131 -6.30 -5.25 1.06
N ASP A 132 -7.23 -5.78 0.27
CA ASP A 132 -7.66 -7.17 0.37
C ASP A 132 -6.54 -8.15 0.00
N SER A 133 -5.84 -7.89 -1.11
CA SER A 133 -4.74 -8.74 -1.56
C SER A 133 -3.53 -8.72 -0.62
N SER A 134 -3.41 -7.71 0.23
CA SER A 134 -2.28 -7.57 1.15
C SER A 134 -2.30 -8.54 2.33
N TRP A 135 -3.41 -9.22 2.57
CA TRP A 135 -3.55 -10.15 3.70
C TRP A 135 -4.31 -11.44 3.39
N TYR A 136 -4.77 -11.66 2.14
CA TYR A 136 -5.59 -12.82 1.75
C TYR A 136 -4.95 -14.15 2.15
N PHE A 137 -3.62 -14.26 2.08
CA PHE A 137 -2.87 -15.46 2.45
C PHE A 137 -3.01 -15.80 3.95
N LEU A 138 -3.22 -14.82 4.81
CA LEU A 138 -3.56 -15.05 6.23
C LEU A 138 -4.96 -15.64 6.37
N ARG A 139 -5.93 -15.12 5.60
CA ARG A 139 -7.29 -15.67 5.56
C ARG A 139 -7.31 -17.11 5.08
N PHE A 140 -6.46 -17.47 4.12
CA PHE A 140 -6.35 -18.83 3.59
C PHE A 140 -5.92 -19.85 4.64
N CYS A 141 -5.20 -19.44 5.68
CA CYS A 141 -4.85 -20.34 6.79
C CYS A 141 -6.09 -20.83 7.59
N SER A 142 -7.19 -20.09 7.57
CA SER A 142 -8.41 -20.40 8.31
C SER A 142 -9.66 -19.87 7.59
N PRO A 143 -10.00 -20.38 6.38
CA PRO A 143 -11.02 -19.80 5.52
C PRO A 143 -12.43 -19.84 6.11
N ASN A 144 -12.72 -20.79 6.99
CA ASN A 144 -14.02 -20.98 7.62
C ASN A 144 -14.15 -20.30 9.01
N HIS A 145 -13.11 -19.61 9.47
CA HIS A 145 -13.15 -18.92 10.75
C HIS A 145 -14.10 -17.70 10.67
N LYS A 146 -15.02 -17.59 11.63
CA LYS A 146 -16.10 -16.57 11.58
C LYS A 146 -15.99 -15.50 12.67
N GLU A 147 -15.19 -15.71 13.70
CA GLU A 147 -15.12 -14.83 14.86
C GLU A 147 -14.17 -13.65 14.67
N SER A 148 -13.19 -13.81 13.77
CA SER A 148 -12.19 -12.79 13.45
C SER A 148 -11.70 -12.95 12.01
N PRO A 149 -10.88 -12.04 11.46
CA PRO A 149 -10.35 -12.17 10.10
C PRO A 149 -9.61 -13.48 9.85
N PHE A 150 -8.99 -14.05 10.87
CA PHE A 150 -8.22 -15.30 10.83
C PHE A 150 -7.99 -15.88 12.24
N ASP A 151 -7.63 -17.16 12.33
CA ASP A 151 -7.20 -17.81 13.55
C ASP A 151 -5.67 -17.68 13.71
N ALA A 152 -5.22 -17.06 14.81
CA ALA A 152 -3.81 -16.84 15.09
C ALA A 152 -2.99 -18.14 15.21
N LYS A 153 -3.59 -19.23 15.73
CA LYS A 153 -2.92 -20.54 15.83
C LYS A 153 -2.63 -21.11 14.45
N GLN A 154 -3.60 -20.98 13.52
CA GLN A 154 -3.44 -21.46 12.15
C GLN A 154 -2.38 -20.63 11.41
N ILE A 155 -2.36 -19.30 11.61
CA ILE A 155 -1.32 -18.44 11.06
C ILE A 155 0.05 -18.86 11.57
N ASN A 156 0.23 -19.01 12.88
CA ASN A 156 1.54 -19.37 13.45
C ASN A 156 2.02 -20.76 13.01
N TYR A 157 1.12 -21.63 12.59
CA TYR A 157 1.46 -22.95 12.06
C TYR A 157 1.84 -22.91 10.57
N TRP A 158 1.04 -22.22 9.74
CA TRP A 158 1.21 -22.24 8.28
C TRP A 158 2.16 -21.16 7.74
N MET A 159 2.27 -20.03 8.41
CA MET A 159 3.05 -18.90 7.94
C MET A 159 4.50 -18.89 8.49
N PRO A 160 5.44 -18.27 7.79
CA PRO A 160 5.31 -17.61 6.49
C PRO A 160 5.18 -18.61 5.32
N VAL A 161 4.63 -18.16 4.18
CA VAL A 161 4.53 -18.96 2.95
C VAL A 161 5.93 -19.40 2.52
N ASP A 162 6.15 -20.69 2.28
CA ASP A 162 7.48 -21.21 1.96
C ASP A 162 7.97 -20.77 0.59
N GLN A 163 7.10 -20.79 -0.43
CA GLN A 163 7.42 -20.38 -1.78
C GLN A 163 6.29 -19.54 -2.36
N TYR A 164 6.58 -18.28 -2.67
CA TYR A 164 5.63 -17.37 -3.30
C TYR A 164 6.00 -17.15 -4.76
N VAL A 165 5.06 -17.37 -5.67
CA VAL A 165 5.29 -17.31 -7.12
C VAL A 165 4.51 -16.15 -7.69
N GLY A 166 5.19 -15.26 -8.44
CA GLY A 166 4.55 -14.09 -9.04
C GLY A 166 5.47 -13.32 -9.97
N GLY A 167 4.92 -12.30 -10.63
CA GLY A 167 5.68 -11.42 -11.52
C GLY A 167 6.57 -10.43 -10.76
N VAL A 168 7.64 -9.99 -11.39
CA VAL A 168 8.58 -9.01 -10.82
C VAL A 168 7.93 -7.64 -10.58
N GLU A 169 6.90 -7.29 -11.34
CA GLU A 169 6.14 -6.04 -11.22
C GLU A 169 5.49 -5.86 -9.84
N HIS A 170 5.22 -6.95 -9.14
CA HIS A 170 4.63 -6.92 -7.80
C HIS A 170 5.60 -6.53 -6.70
N ALA A 171 6.90 -6.46 -6.97
CA ALA A 171 7.92 -6.15 -5.96
C ALA A 171 7.69 -4.80 -5.25
N ILE A 172 7.22 -3.79 -5.98
CA ILE A 172 6.92 -2.44 -5.47
C ILE A 172 5.42 -2.18 -5.27
N LEU A 173 4.57 -3.17 -5.48
CA LEU A 173 3.12 -3.12 -5.32
C LEU A 173 2.68 -4.14 -4.27
N HIS A 174 2.13 -5.26 -4.70
CA HIS A 174 1.57 -6.30 -3.84
C HIS A 174 2.53 -6.79 -2.75
N LEU A 175 3.79 -7.07 -3.08
CA LEU A 175 4.76 -7.58 -2.10
C LEU A 175 5.09 -6.54 -1.02
N LEU A 176 5.20 -5.27 -1.40
CA LEU A 176 5.42 -4.18 -0.45
C LEU A 176 4.24 -4.05 0.51
N TYR A 177 3.02 -4.06 -0.02
CA TYR A 177 1.80 -3.94 0.77
C TYR A 177 1.58 -5.16 1.68
N SER A 178 1.83 -6.38 1.19
CA SER A 178 1.76 -7.61 1.99
C SER A 178 2.72 -7.58 3.18
N ARG A 179 3.94 -7.10 2.98
CA ARG A 179 4.92 -6.92 4.05
C ARG A 179 4.47 -5.85 5.05
N PHE A 180 3.95 -4.73 4.56
CA PHE A 180 3.42 -3.67 5.40
C PHE A 180 2.26 -4.17 6.28
N PHE A 181 1.28 -4.86 5.69
CA PHE A 181 0.14 -5.44 6.41
C PHE A 181 0.58 -6.47 7.45
N THR A 182 1.46 -7.40 7.08
CA THR A 182 1.99 -8.42 8.00
C THR A 182 2.65 -7.79 9.21
N LYS A 183 3.49 -6.77 9.01
CA LYS A 183 4.18 -6.05 10.09
C LYS A 183 3.19 -5.26 10.95
N GLY A 184 2.21 -4.61 10.32
CA GLY A 184 1.14 -3.89 11.01
C GLY A 184 0.30 -4.82 11.88
N ILE A 185 -0.20 -5.93 11.32
CA ILE A 185 -1.00 -6.92 12.03
C ILE A 185 -0.23 -7.50 13.22
N ASN A 186 1.04 -7.89 13.03
CA ASN A 186 1.91 -8.36 14.12
C ASN A 186 2.13 -7.30 15.21
N GLY A 187 2.15 -6.03 14.82
CA GLY A 187 2.24 -4.90 15.76
C GLY A 187 1.02 -4.79 16.68
N PHE A 188 -0.17 -5.03 16.15
CA PHE A 188 -1.45 -4.92 16.86
C PHE A 188 -1.88 -6.22 17.56
N ASN A 189 -1.66 -7.37 16.94
CA ASN A 189 -2.04 -8.66 17.49
C ASN A 189 -0.79 -9.43 17.95
N LYS A 190 -0.60 -9.51 19.27
CA LYS A 190 0.56 -10.17 19.90
C LYS A 190 0.51 -11.70 19.86
N ASP A 191 -0.62 -12.28 19.51
CA ASP A 191 -0.75 -13.74 19.33
C ASP A 191 -0.18 -14.23 18.00
N ILE A 192 0.15 -13.31 17.09
CA ILE A 192 0.75 -13.59 15.78
C ILE A 192 2.24 -13.36 15.86
N ASN A 193 3.03 -14.36 15.43
CA ASN A 193 4.49 -14.30 15.47
C ASN A 193 5.10 -14.48 14.06
N ILE A 194 4.75 -13.59 13.15
CA ILE A 194 5.31 -13.55 11.79
C ILE A 194 5.84 -12.13 11.50
N SER A 195 7.06 -12.02 11.00
CA SER A 195 7.67 -10.73 10.63
C SER A 195 7.63 -10.47 9.12
N GLU A 196 7.62 -11.53 8.32
CA GLU A 196 7.57 -11.48 6.85
C GLU A 196 6.53 -12.49 6.35
N PRO A 197 5.73 -12.13 5.32
CA PRO A 197 4.68 -13.02 4.81
C PRO A 197 5.23 -14.20 4.00
N PHE A 198 6.38 -14.04 3.34
CA PHE A 198 6.96 -15.01 2.40
C PHE A 198 8.41 -15.28 2.74
N LYS A 199 8.83 -16.56 2.73
CA LYS A 199 10.23 -16.98 2.91
C LYS A 199 11.04 -16.79 1.64
N ASN A 200 10.49 -17.25 0.53
CA ASN A 200 11.13 -17.22 -0.76
C ASN A 200 10.18 -16.68 -1.83
N LEU A 201 10.73 -15.94 -2.77
CA LEU A 201 10.03 -15.45 -3.94
C LEU A 201 10.62 -16.12 -5.18
N PHE A 202 9.76 -16.72 -5.98
CA PHE A 202 10.09 -17.15 -7.34
C PHE A 202 9.46 -16.16 -8.32
N THR A 203 10.31 -15.35 -8.94
CA THR A 203 9.88 -14.31 -9.86
C THR A 203 9.77 -14.88 -11.26
N GLN A 204 8.56 -14.92 -11.80
CA GLN A 204 8.32 -15.27 -13.21
C GLN A 204 8.78 -14.14 -14.12
N GLY A 205 9.24 -14.50 -15.32
CA GLY A 205 9.39 -13.53 -16.40
C GLY A 205 8.02 -13.01 -16.87
N MET A 206 8.01 -11.83 -17.48
CA MET A 206 6.80 -11.29 -18.10
C MET A 206 6.40 -12.15 -19.28
N VAL A 207 5.14 -12.58 -19.32
CA VAL A 207 4.58 -13.26 -20.48
C VAL A 207 4.29 -12.21 -21.54
N CYS A 208 4.98 -12.31 -22.68
CA CYS A 208 4.78 -11.43 -23.82
C CYS A 208 4.10 -12.21 -24.94
N HIS A 209 3.18 -11.55 -25.62
CA HIS A 209 2.53 -12.06 -26.81
C HIS A 209 2.50 -10.97 -27.88
N GLU A 210 2.62 -11.39 -29.14
CA GLU A 210 2.48 -10.49 -30.27
C GLU A 210 1.06 -9.95 -30.32
N THR A 211 0.94 -8.67 -30.63
CA THR A 211 -0.34 -8.00 -30.87
C THR A 211 -0.36 -7.42 -32.27
N TYR A 212 -1.51 -7.50 -32.92
CA TYR A 212 -1.66 -7.13 -34.32
C TYR A 212 -2.67 -6.01 -34.49
N LYS A 213 -2.44 -5.21 -35.53
CA LYS A 213 -3.36 -4.14 -35.92
C LYS A 213 -3.70 -4.29 -37.40
N ASP A 214 -4.94 -3.91 -37.75
CA ASP A 214 -5.35 -3.75 -39.13
C ASP A 214 -4.68 -2.53 -39.80
N LYS A 215 -4.94 -2.34 -41.09
CA LYS A 215 -4.41 -1.18 -41.88
C LYS A 215 -4.92 0.17 -41.36
N ASN A 216 -5.98 0.19 -40.57
CA ASN A 216 -6.58 1.40 -40.01
C ASN A 216 -6.09 1.68 -38.57
N GLY A 217 -5.24 0.79 -38.02
CA GLY A 217 -4.68 0.91 -36.68
C GLY A 217 -5.57 0.32 -35.57
N ASN A 218 -6.65 -0.39 -35.89
CA ASN A 218 -7.49 -1.09 -34.92
C ASN A 218 -6.81 -2.37 -34.45
N TRP A 219 -6.96 -2.70 -33.17
CA TRP A 219 -6.45 -3.95 -32.61
C TRP A 219 -7.28 -5.14 -33.12
N LEU A 220 -6.57 -6.20 -33.52
CA LEU A 220 -7.17 -7.46 -33.97
C LEU A 220 -7.15 -8.50 -32.85
N TYR A 221 -8.20 -9.32 -32.80
CA TYR A 221 -8.24 -10.50 -31.96
C TYR A 221 -7.44 -11.65 -32.61
N PRO A 222 -6.94 -12.64 -31.84
CA PRO A 222 -6.15 -13.73 -32.38
C PRO A 222 -6.83 -14.57 -33.47
N ASP A 223 -8.17 -14.66 -33.46
CA ASP A 223 -9.00 -15.34 -34.42
C ASP A 223 -9.26 -14.54 -35.72
N GLU A 224 -8.93 -13.27 -35.73
CA GLU A 224 -9.01 -12.38 -36.90
C GLU A 224 -7.70 -12.36 -37.71
N ILE A 225 -6.69 -13.14 -37.28
CA ILE A 225 -5.34 -13.13 -37.88
C ILE A 225 -5.14 -14.37 -38.74
N GLU A 226 -5.01 -14.20 -40.05
CA GLU A 226 -4.54 -15.26 -40.95
C GLU A 226 -3.00 -15.27 -40.95
N LYS A 227 -2.41 -16.32 -40.41
CA LYS A 227 -0.96 -16.58 -40.57
C LYS A 227 -0.68 -17.11 -41.96
N THR A 228 -0.31 -16.22 -42.86
CA THR A 228 0.36 -16.64 -44.13
C THR A 228 1.78 -17.01 -43.78
N GLY A 229 2.09 -18.30 -43.88
CA GLY A 229 3.41 -18.90 -43.59
C GLY A 229 4.56 -18.36 -44.42
#